data_ef1f63bdfeca18406c09b9d011d4bc42
#
_entry.id   ef1f63bdfeca18406c09b9d011d4bc42
#
_cell.length_a   1.000
_cell.length_b   1.000
_cell.length_c   1.000
_cell.angle_alpha   90.00
_cell.angle_beta   90.00
_cell.angle_gamma   90.00
#
_symmetry.space_group_name_H-M   'P 1'
#
loop_
_entity.id
_entity.type
_entity.pdbx_description
1 polymer ?
#
loop_
_entity_poly.entity_id
_entity_poly.type
_entity_poly.pdbx_seq_one_letter_code
_entity_poly.pdbx_strand_id
1 'polypeptide(L)'
;MEINKIEQELLKLITKAKDKNEVPIAAVIVKNDKIISKSYNKVNKSNNILDHAEILVIKKASKKLHNWRLDDCDLYVTLEPCSMCKEVIRKSRIKNTYYFINQNEHLTEKEPDFIKIEDKINFSNKLTQFFKDKR
;
A
#
# COMPACT_ATOMS: atom_id res chain seq x y z
N MET A 1 -10.86 -5.82 11.90
CA MET A 1 -9.72 -5.10 12.50
C MET A 1 -10.00 -3.61 12.52
N GLU A 2 -9.70 -2.97 13.61
CA GLU A 2 -9.90 -1.53 13.73
C GLU A 2 -8.94 -0.77 12.83
N ILE A 3 -9.46 0.26 12.18
CA ILE A 3 -8.66 1.09 11.27
C ILE A 3 -7.46 1.75 11.97
N ASN A 4 -7.59 2.07 13.26
CA ASN A 4 -6.50 2.67 14.04
C ASN A 4 -5.25 1.80 14.07
N LYS A 5 -5.42 0.50 14.20
CA LYS A 5 -4.28 -0.44 14.22
C LYS A 5 -3.58 -0.47 12.87
N ILE A 6 -4.36 -0.44 11.79
CA ILE A 6 -3.85 -0.41 10.42
C ILE A 6 -3.07 0.89 10.20
N GLU A 7 -3.66 2.02 10.58
CA GLU A 7 -3.02 3.34 10.44
C GLU A 7 -1.68 3.41 11.19
N GLN A 8 -1.64 2.89 12.42
CA GLN A 8 -0.40 2.89 13.21
C GLN A 8 0.67 2.02 12.57
N GLU A 9 0.30 0.87 12.03
CA GLU A 9 1.25 0.00 11.34
C GLU A 9 1.78 0.65 10.06
N LEU A 10 0.90 1.27 9.28
CA LEU A 10 1.30 2.00 8.08
C LEU A 10 2.24 3.16 8.43
N LEU A 11 1.97 3.88 9.52
CA LEU A 11 2.80 4.99 9.97
C LEU A 11 4.22 4.51 10.34
N LYS A 12 4.35 3.38 11.01
CA LYS A 12 5.65 2.79 11.32
C LYS A 12 6.43 2.45 10.06
N LEU A 13 5.75 1.88 9.07
CA LEU A 13 6.37 1.50 7.80
C LEU A 13 6.82 2.72 7.00
N ILE A 14 6.02 3.78 7.01
CA ILE A 14 6.37 5.05 6.36
C ILE A 14 7.62 5.64 6.99
N THR A 15 7.72 5.61 8.31
CA THR A 15 8.90 6.10 9.02
C THR A 15 10.14 5.31 8.61
N LYS A 16 10.03 3.99 8.52
CA LYS A 16 11.13 3.14 8.04
C LYS A 16 11.54 3.48 6.61
N ALA A 17 10.56 3.68 5.74
CA ALA A 17 10.83 4.05 4.35
C ALA A 17 11.62 5.35 4.28
N LYS A 18 11.19 6.38 4.99
CA LYS A 18 11.88 7.67 5.04
C LYS A 18 13.31 7.52 5.54
N ASP A 19 13.52 6.74 6.60
CA ASP A 19 14.85 6.50 7.18
C ASP A 19 15.78 5.81 6.19
N LYS A 20 15.23 5.06 5.25
CA LYS A 20 15.98 4.35 4.20
C LYS A 20 16.04 5.10 2.88
N ASN A 21 15.61 6.36 2.85
CA ASN A 21 15.54 7.16 1.62
C ASN A 21 14.65 6.55 0.53
N GLU A 22 13.62 5.85 0.94
CA GLU A 22 12.58 5.34 0.04
C GLU A 22 11.37 6.26 0.07
N VAL A 23 10.63 6.30 -1.03
CA VAL A 23 9.37 7.04 -1.08
C VAL A 23 8.44 6.48 0.01
N PRO A 24 7.86 7.35 0.88
CA PRO A 24 7.09 6.88 2.04
C PRO A 24 5.70 6.38 1.66
N ILE A 25 5.66 5.25 1.01
CA ILE A 25 4.45 4.52 0.65
C ILE A 25 4.54 3.15 1.34
N ALA A 26 3.47 2.78 2.02
CA ALA A 26 3.42 1.53 2.77
C ALA A 26 2.11 0.80 2.52
N ALA A 27 2.14 -0.51 2.68
CA ALA A 27 0.97 -1.37 2.46
C ALA A 27 0.94 -2.51 3.47
N VAL A 28 -0.27 -2.93 3.84
CA VAL A 28 -0.50 -4.12 4.65
C VAL A 28 -1.63 -4.93 4.03
N ILE A 29 -1.58 -6.25 4.20
CA ILE A 29 -2.67 -7.14 3.81
C ILE A 29 -3.27 -7.74 5.07
N VAL A 30 -4.60 -7.72 5.14
CA VAL A 30 -5.38 -8.19 6.29
C VAL A 30 -6.23 -9.37 5.85
N LYS A 31 -6.22 -10.42 6.64
CA LYS A 31 -7.10 -11.59 6.46
C LYS A 31 -7.58 -12.04 7.83
N ASN A 32 -8.89 -12.28 7.98
CA ASN A 32 -9.49 -12.71 9.24
C ASN A 32 -9.08 -11.80 10.42
N ASP A 33 -9.20 -10.48 10.22
CA ASP A 33 -8.86 -9.47 11.22
C ASP A 33 -7.40 -9.48 11.69
N LYS A 34 -6.50 -10.01 10.86
CA LYS A 34 -5.07 -10.03 11.19
C LYS A 34 -4.25 -9.48 10.02
N ILE A 35 -3.25 -8.68 10.35
CA ILE A 35 -2.25 -8.27 9.37
C ILE A 35 -1.36 -9.48 9.08
N ILE A 36 -1.43 -9.99 7.84
CA ILE A 36 -0.65 -11.16 7.44
C ILE A 36 0.64 -10.81 6.73
N SER A 37 0.71 -9.61 6.17
CA SER A 37 1.94 -9.11 5.55
C SER A 37 1.97 -7.60 5.58
N LYS A 38 3.19 -7.03 5.55
CA LYS A 38 3.41 -5.59 5.54
C LYS A 38 4.68 -5.27 4.78
N SER A 39 4.70 -4.12 4.11
CA SER A 39 5.88 -3.67 3.37
C SER A 39 5.82 -2.17 3.09
N TYR A 40 6.94 -1.63 2.65
CA TYR A 40 7.04 -0.27 2.13
C TYR A 40 7.83 -0.29 0.83
N ASN A 41 7.75 0.80 0.06
CA ASN A 41 8.43 0.94 -1.23
C ASN A 41 9.95 0.75 -1.06
N LYS A 42 10.55 -0.08 -1.92
CA LYS A 42 11.98 -0.40 -1.89
C LYS A 42 12.66 -0.25 -3.26
N VAL A 43 12.06 0.51 -4.17
CA VAL A 43 12.57 0.69 -5.53
C VAL A 43 14.01 1.20 -5.52
N ASN A 44 14.34 2.15 -4.66
CA ASN A 44 15.70 2.73 -4.60
C ASN A 44 16.74 1.72 -4.11
N LYS A 45 16.39 0.94 -3.10
CA LYS A 45 17.31 -0.05 -2.52
C LYS A 45 17.58 -1.18 -3.50
N SER A 46 16.55 -1.69 -4.15
CA SER A 46 16.63 -2.87 -5.00
C SER A 46 16.97 -2.56 -6.45
N ASN A 47 16.89 -1.29 -6.86
CA ASN A 47 16.98 -0.89 -8.27
C ASN A 47 15.98 -1.64 -9.15
N ASN A 48 14.81 -1.94 -8.60
CA ASN A 48 13.78 -2.71 -9.29
C ASN A 48 12.48 -1.94 -9.24
N ILE A 49 12.00 -1.49 -10.41
CA ILE A 49 10.76 -0.72 -10.52
C ILE A 49 9.54 -1.50 -10.01
N LEU A 50 9.62 -2.81 -9.97
CA LEU A 50 8.53 -3.65 -9.47
C LEU A 50 8.38 -3.59 -7.95
N ASP A 51 9.38 -3.11 -7.22
CA ASP A 51 9.39 -3.18 -5.76
C ASP A 51 8.59 -2.04 -5.10
N HIS A 52 7.40 -1.79 -5.62
CA HIS A 52 6.38 -0.99 -4.95
C HIS A 52 5.87 -1.73 -3.71
N ALA A 53 5.41 -0.98 -2.72
CA ALA A 53 4.88 -1.55 -1.48
C ALA A 53 3.81 -2.60 -1.73
N GLU A 54 2.91 -2.35 -2.69
CA GLU A 54 1.80 -3.24 -3.02
C GLU A 54 2.30 -4.59 -3.55
N ILE A 55 3.28 -4.57 -4.43
CA ILE A 55 3.83 -5.80 -5.02
C ILE A 55 4.57 -6.60 -3.96
N LEU A 56 5.37 -5.93 -3.13
CA LEU A 56 6.12 -6.59 -2.07
C LEU A 56 5.19 -7.24 -1.04
N VAL A 57 4.12 -6.54 -0.64
CA VAL A 57 3.19 -7.07 0.35
C VAL A 57 2.39 -8.26 -0.19
N ILE A 58 2.06 -8.24 -1.48
CA ILE A 58 1.39 -9.35 -2.15
C ILE A 58 2.31 -10.58 -2.20
N LYS A 59 3.57 -10.38 -2.57
CA LYS A 59 4.55 -11.47 -2.58
C LYS A 59 4.69 -12.12 -1.21
N LYS A 60 4.79 -11.32 -0.16
CA LYS A 60 4.89 -11.81 1.21
C LYS A 60 3.64 -12.58 1.64
N ALA A 61 2.46 -12.06 1.34
CA ALA A 61 1.20 -12.71 1.68
C ALA A 61 1.04 -14.05 0.96
N SER A 62 1.35 -14.08 -0.33
CA SER A 62 1.28 -15.30 -1.14
C SER A 62 2.21 -16.38 -0.62
N LYS A 63 3.41 -15.98 -0.22
CA LYS A 63 4.38 -16.91 0.37
C LYS A 63 3.90 -17.45 1.71
N LYS A 64 3.38 -16.58 2.56
CA LYS A 64 2.87 -16.95 3.88
C LYS A 64 1.70 -17.93 3.79
N LEU A 65 0.78 -17.67 2.86
CA LEU A 65 -0.42 -18.52 2.67
C LEU A 65 -0.16 -19.73 1.76
N HIS A 66 1.00 -19.82 1.14
CA HIS A 66 1.33 -20.83 0.13
C HIS A 66 0.28 -20.88 -0.98
N ASN A 67 -0.18 -19.68 -1.39
CA ASN A 67 -1.24 -19.55 -2.38
C ASN A 67 -1.15 -18.19 -3.06
N TRP A 68 -1.14 -18.16 -4.39
CA TRP A 68 -1.13 -16.90 -5.13
C TRP A 68 -2.49 -16.18 -5.06
N ARG A 69 -3.57 -16.93 -4.82
CA ARG A 69 -4.90 -16.32 -4.67
C ARG A 69 -5.04 -15.77 -3.26
N LEU A 70 -5.34 -14.50 -3.20
CA LEU A 70 -5.52 -13.77 -1.94
C LEU A 70 -7.00 -13.48 -1.71
N ASP A 71 -7.83 -14.50 -1.96
CA ASP A 71 -9.26 -14.45 -1.69
C ASP A 71 -9.48 -14.13 -0.21
N ASP A 72 -10.50 -13.34 0.09
CA ASP A 72 -10.84 -12.91 1.45
C ASP A 72 -9.78 -12.05 2.13
N CYS A 73 -8.84 -11.51 1.35
CA CYS A 73 -7.85 -10.56 1.84
C CYS A 73 -8.22 -9.13 1.43
N ASP A 74 -7.96 -8.19 2.31
CA ASP A 74 -8.05 -6.77 2.02
C ASP A 74 -6.66 -6.15 2.06
N LEU A 75 -6.41 -5.22 1.14
CA LEU A 75 -5.17 -4.47 1.06
C LEU A 75 -5.41 -3.03 1.53
N TYR A 76 -4.53 -2.54 2.39
CA TYR A 76 -4.50 -1.14 2.78
C TYR A 76 -3.18 -0.54 2.34
N VAL A 77 -3.23 0.56 1.62
CA VAL A 77 -2.04 1.24 1.09
C VAL A 77 -2.20 2.75 1.26
N THR A 78 -1.11 3.45 1.54
CA THR A 78 -1.18 4.88 1.83
C THR A 78 -1.52 5.72 0.60
N LEU A 79 -0.95 5.37 -0.56
CA LEU A 79 -1.22 6.06 -1.82
C LEU A 79 -2.00 5.15 -2.75
N GLU A 80 -2.95 5.72 -3.49
CA GLU A 80 -3.71 4.98 -4.50
C GLU A 80 -2.74 4.24 -5.43
N PRO A 81 -2.92 2.92 -5.66
CA PRO A 81 -2.02 2.16 -6.52
C PRO A 81 -1.98 2.69 -7.95
N CYS A 82 -0.81 2.64 -8.57
CA CYS A 82 -0.68 2.95 -9.98
C CYS A 82 -1.34 1.86 -10.84
N SER A 83 -1.43 2.10 -12.15
CA SER A 83 -2.10 1.15 -13.05
C SER A 83 -1.47 -0.24 -13.02
N MET A 84 -0.14 -0.32 -12.93
CA MET A 84 0.55 -1.61 -12.83
C MET A 84 0.14 -2.37 -11.57
N CYS A 85 0.17 -1.68 -10.42
CA CYS A 85 -0.20 -2.31 -9.14
C CYS A 85 -1.67 -2.71 -9.10
N LYS A 86 -2.56 -1.89 -9.68
CA LYS A 86 -3.99 -2.23 -9.75
C LYS A 86 -4.21 -3.55 -10.49
N GLU A 87 -3.50 -3.76 -11.61
CA GLU A 87 -3.60 -5.01 -12.34
C GLU A 87 -3.10 -6.20 -11.52
N VAL A 88 -1.97 -6.06 -10.85
CA VAL A 88 -1.43 -7.13 -10.00
C VAL A 88 -2.41 -7.45 -8.86
N ILE A 89 -2.97 -6.41 -8.25
CA ILE A 89 -3.95 -6.56 -7.15
C ILE A 89 -5.17 -7.35 -7.63
N ARG A 90 -5.73 -6.98 -8.79
CA ARG A 90 -6.90 -7.69 -9.35
C ARG A 90 -6.57 -9.13 -9.69
N LYS A 91 -5.43 -9.37 -10.30
CA LYS A 91 -5.01 -10.73 -10.67
C LYS A 91 -4.73 -11.60 -9.46
N SER A 92 -4.35 -11.00 -8.34
CA SER A 92 -4.15 -11.70 -7.07
C SER A 92 -5.45 -12.07 -6.38
N ARG A 93 -6.59 -11.60 -6.88
CA ARG A 93 -7.93 -11.85 -6.32
C ARG A 93 -8.14 -11.21 -4.95
N ILE A 94 -7.46 -10.11 -4.66
CA ILE A 94 -7.71 -9.32 -3.45
C ILE A 94 -9.12 -8.76 -3.53
N LYS A 95 -9.86 -8.84 -2.43
CA LYS A 95 -11.26 -8.47 -2.38
C LYS A 95 -11.45 -6.97 -2.47
N ASN A 96 -10.84 -6.21 -1.56
CA ASN A 96 -10.94 -4.76 -1.50
C ASN A 96 -9.57 -4.14 -1.27
N THR A 97 -9.35 -2.99 -1.89
CA THR A 97 -8.15 -2.19 -1.66
C THR A 97 -8.57 -0.82 -1.15
N TYR A 98 -8.05 -0.47 0.02
CA TYR A 98 -8.32 0.81 0.69
C TYR A 98 -7.08 1.68 0.60
N TYR A 99 -7.25 2.95 0.20
CA TYR A 99 -6.13 3.89 0.12
C TYR A 99 -6.52 5.23 0.74
N PHE A 100 -5.51 6.02 1.12
CA PHE A 100 -5.70 7.26 1.87
C PHE A 100 -5.46 8.50 1.03
N ILE A 101 -4.60 8.41 0.01
CA ILE A 101 -4.21 9.53 -0.84
C ILE A 101 -4.55 9.21 -2.28
N ASN A 102 -5.23 10.10 -2.99
CA ASN A 102 -5.45 9.96 -4.43
C ASN A 102 -4.15 10.19 -5.18
N GLN A 103 -3.84 9.33 -6.13
CA GLN A 103 -2.69 9.51 -6.99
C GLN A 103 -2.98 10.45 -8.14
N ASN A 104 -4.21 10.40 -8.66
CA ASN A 104 -4.62 11.18 -9.81
C ASN A 104 -6.04 11.69 -9.61
N GLU A 105 -6.22 13.03 -9.67
CA GLU A 105 -7.51 13.68 -9.49
C GLU A 105 -8.43 13.56 -10.70
N HIS A 106 -7.91 13.08 -11.83
CA HIS A 106 -8.66 13.04 -13.09
C HIS A 106 -9.27 11.68 -13.43
N LEU A 107 -9.37 10.78 -12.48
CA LEU A 107 -9.97 9.48 -12.71
C LEU A 107 -11.49 9.62 -12.84
N THR A 108 -11.99 9.29 -14.02
CA THR A 108 -13.42 9.36 -14.34
C THR A 108 -14.11 8.03 -14.15
N GLU A 109 -13.38 6.93 -14.09
CA GLU A 109 -13.94 5.59 -13.95
C GLU A 109 -14.09 5.20 -12.50
N LYS A 110 -15.26 4.64 -12.19
CA LYS A 110 -15.50 4.08 -10.84
C LYS A 110 -14.85 2.72 -10.75
N GLU A 111 -14.07 2.54 -9.71
CA GLU A 111 -13.43 1.28 -9.41
C GLU A 111 -13.92 0.83 -8.03
N PRO A 112 -15.02 0.05 -7.98
CA PRO A 112 -15.68 -0.27 -6.71
C PRO A 112 -14.82 -1.09 -5.74
N ASP A 113 -13.80 -1.77 -6.25
CA ASP A 113 -12.86 -2.56 -5.46
C ASP A 113 -11.71 -1.72 -4.90
N PHE A 114 -11.60 -0.44 -5.30
CA PHE A 114 -10.61 0.51 -4.79
C PHE A 114 -11.34 1.62 -4.05
N ILE A 115 -11.18 1.67 -2.74
CA ILE A 115 -11.99 2.49 -1.84
C ILE A 115 -11.11 3.51 -1.13
N LYS A 116 -11.45 4.80 -1.27
CA LYS A 116 -10.73 5.86 -0.57
C LYS A 116 -11.19 5.96 0.88
N ILE A 117 -10.22 6.05 1.80
CA ILE A 117 -10.45 6.28 3.23
C ILE A 117 -9.96 7.68 3.58
N GLU A 118 -10.59 8.32 4.56
CA GLU A 118 -10.17 9.62 5.06
C GLU A 118 -8.74 9.57 5.61
N ASP A 119 -7.91 10.52 5.19
CA ASP A 119 -6.49 10.61 5.59
C ASP A 119 -6.32 11.37 6.90
N LYS A 120 -6.80 10.80 8.01
CA LYS A 120 -6.75 11.43 9.34
C LYS A 120 -5.32 11.58 9.86
N ILE A 121 -4.44 10.66 9.52
CA ILE A 121 -3.03 10.65 9.94
C ILE A 121 -2.24 11.69 9.14
N ASN A 122 -2.81 12.17 8.03
CA ASN A 122 -2.15 13.11 7.12
C ASN A 122 -0.91 12.48 6.46
N PHE A 123 -1.10 11.30 5.90
CA PHE A 123 -0.06 10.63 5.11
C PHE A 123 0.37 11.50 3.92
N SER A 124 -0.56 12.27 3.35
CA SER A 124 -0.29 13.14 2.20
C SER A 124 0.79 14.19 2.52
N ASN A 125 0.77 14.76 3.72
CA ASN A 125 1.78 15.73 4.14
C ASN A 125 3.16 15.07 4.26
N LYS A 126 3.20 13.86 4.78
CA LYS A 126 4.45 13.11 4.93
C LYS A 126 5.08 12.80 3.56
N LEU A 127 4.26 12.47 2.59
CA LEU A 127 4.71 12.22 1.22
C LEU A 127 5.21 13.52 0.57
N THR A 128 4.46 14.61 0.70
CA THR A 128 4.85 15.92 0.16
C THR A 128 6.17 16.39 0.77
N GLN A 129 6.33 16.23 2.09
CA GLN A 129 7.53 16.63 2.80
C GLN A 129 8.75 15.85 2.31
N PHE A 130 8.61 14.56 2.05
CA PHE A 130 9.69 13.75 1.50
C PHE A 130 10.20 14.31 0.18
N PHE A 131 9.30 14.63 -0.75
CA PHE A 131 9.70 15.18 -2.05
C PHE A 131 10.29 16.57 -1.95
N LYS A 132 9.83 17.40 -1.01
CA LYS A 132 10.44 18.72 -0.75
C LYS A 132 11.88 18.59 -0.28
N ASP A 133 12.13 17.66 0.63
CA ASP A 133 13.47 17.46 1.22
C ASP A 133 14.48 16.93 0.21
N LYS A 134 14.01 16.39 -0.93
CA LYS A 134 14.86 15.83 -1.98
C LYS A 134 15.18 16.82 -3.10
N ARG A 135 14.65 18.01 -3.07
CA ARG A 135 14.94 19.04 -4.08
C ARG A 135 16.23 19.78 -3.81
#